data_3078022ad153cc3dea0d56d29a9b2e7d
#
_entry.id   3078022ad153cc3dea0d56d29a9b2e7d
#
_cell.length_a   1.000
_cell.length_b   1.000
_cell.length_c   1.000
_cell.angle_alpha   90.00
_cell.angle_beta   90.00
_cell.angle_gamma   90.00
#
_symmetry.space_group_name_H-M   'P 1'
#
loop_
_entity.id
_entity.type
_entity.pdbx_description
1 polymer ?
#
loop_
_entity_poly.entity_id
_entity_poly.type
_entity_poly.pdbx_seq_one_letter_code
_entity_poly.pdbx_strand_id
1 'polypeptide(L)'
;MQALRNGAHHVVASDRWLYHAMACKESLLANGYGDDQVKVVYKRPTDIAMLRDVPVSCNLCINEIFDDGLLSTGLLPAFKHAHQHLLLPDATLIPAAATVFVMPVEMRVDSVQGLDVSAMNLYRHAPSHTSACEFGSDAFKPLAPPKEAWHFDFENPPDVSETKTVDFSFARDGTWNAVVFWYELRLCEGVVLSTAPEQVRKLTTYDSANSHDVKYYHPTSIHASAQYLLGEILVKDGDVAPVTCAHNTVAMQFTVASAEYAHLHKKVASFPQYHFDLLRDTERARAYDDAISRRVKKLVKKKAKLNLAEKGTSNSSTKKHVVSVLDIGAGSGLLSMMAARAGADKVVAAEWHGDLATAARRNIAANGLSNKVTVASGDVAKLQRGKQGVPIDGFDVAVVDLFDAGFTGDHALWMLEQARKNVLGTDAAVIPAAATMYVMGIEQYTAEVGGFDFSAFNKYRWCVLCFTNPTTVLPLMLVNVVHTSRYTRLTSSFSISQGQLVPRDALVGRKAPRVNKAETGFRVLFAGETGQTLGTAER
;
A
#
# COMPACT_ATOMS: atom_id res chain seq x y z
N MET A 1 21.09 21.83 -13.36
CA MET A 1 20.58 23.23 -13.37
C MET A 1 21.00 24.02 -12.14
N GLN A 2 20.69 23.58 -10.91
CA GLN A 2 21.05 24.34 -9.70
C GLN A 2 22.55 24.62 -9.57
N ALA A 3 23.41 23.67 -9.89
CA ALA A 3 24.86 23.86 -9.87
C ALA A 3 25.30 24.95 -10.85
N LEU A 4 24.80 24.92 -12.08
CA LEU A 4 25.08 25.95 -13.11
C LEU A 4 24.59 27.33 -12.69
N ARG A 5 23.37 27.43 -12.12
CA ARG A 5 22.83 28.70 -11.58
C ARG A 5 23.69 29.28 -10.49
N ASN A 6 24.38 28.43 -9.73
CA ASN A 6 25.30 28.84 -8.66
C ASN A 6 26.77 28.92 -9.09
N GLY A 7 27.05 28.96 -10.40
CA GLY A 7 28.38 29.27 -10.94
C GLY A 7 29.25 28.07 -11.30
N ALA A 8 28.70 26.84 -11.38
CA ALA A 8 29.46 25.75 -11.97
C ALA A 8 29.74 26.02 -13.47
N HIS A 9 30.97 25.86 -13.87
CA HIS A 9 31.36 26.12 -15.28
C HIS A 9 30.91 25.02 -16.22
N HIS A 10 30.97 23.75 -15.76
CA HIS A 10 30.58 22.60 -16.55
C HIS A 10 29.98 21.55 -15.67
N VAL A 11 28.92 20.87 -16.15
CA VAL A 11 28.24 19.81 -15.44
C VAL A 11 28.11 18.56 -16.32
N VAL A 12 28.40 17.40 -15.78
CA VAL A 12 28.05 16.12 -16.40
C VAL A 12 26.88 15.51 -15.59
N ALA A 13 25.74 15.35 -16.25
CA ALA A 13 24.55 14.74 -15.68
C ALA A 13 24.38 13.33 -16.25
N SER A 14 24.15 12.33 -15.40
CA SER A 14 23.92 10.96 -15.87
C SER A 14 22.61 10.40 -15.36
N ASP A 15 21.94 9.62 -16.19
CA ASP A 15 20.80 8.80 -15.82
C ASP A 15 20.84 7.47 -16.54
N ARG A 16 20.47 6.38 -15.86
CA ARG A 16 20.42 5.03 -16.42
C ARG A 16 19.19 4.79 -17.32
N TRP A 17 18.21 5.67 -17.27
CA TRP A 17 16.98 5.59 -18.05
C TRP A 17 17.01 6.57 -19.21
N LEU A 18 16.85 6.05 -20.43
CA LEU A 18 16.91 6.86 -21.65
C LEU A 18 15.95 8.06 -21.63
N TYR A 19 14.69 7.82 -21.26
CA TYR A 19 13.69 8.89 -21.27
C TYR A 19 13.93 9.94 -20.19
N HIS A 20 14.52 9.56 -19.04
CA HIS A 20 14.93 10.54 -18.03
C HIS A 20 16.10 11.39 -18.54
N ALA A 21 17.09 10.77 -19.17
CA ALA A 21 18.21 11.51 -19.78
C ALA A 21 17.73 12.47 -20.88
N MET A 22 16.77 12.04 -21.71
CA MET A 22 16.16 12.91 -22.72
C MET A 22 15.39 14.07 -22.11
N ALA A 23 14.53 13.80 -21.12
CA ALA A 23 13.78 14.83 -20.40
C ALA A 23 14.71 15.82 -19.68
N CYS A 24 15.80 15.32 -19.08
CA CYS A 24 16.85 16.14 -18.48
C CYS A 24 17.46 17.09 -19.52
N LYS A 25 17.87 16.58 -20.68
CA LYS A 25 18.47 17.41 -21.75
C LYS A 25 17.49 18.48 -22.25
N GLU A 26 16.24 18.12 -22.49
CA GLU A 26 15.23 19.09 -22.94
C GLU A 26 14.95 20.17 -21.89
N SER A 27 14.88 19.78 -20.60
CA SER A 27 14.68 20.75 -19.51
C SER A 27 15.88 21.68 -19.35
N LEU A 28 17.11 21.20 -19.53
CA LEU A 28 18.32 22.04 -19.53
C LEU A 28 18.27 23.08 -20.65
N LEU A 29 17.93 22.67 -21.84
CA LEU A 29 17.80 23.58 -23.00
C LEU A 29 16.69 24.62 -22.78
N ALA A 30 15.53 24.22 -22.22
CA ALA A 30 14.45 25.14 -21.92
C ALA A 30 14.85 26.23 -20.89
N ASN A 31 15.84 25.93 -20.03
CA ASN A 31 16.41 26.88 -19.09
C ASN A 31 17.68 27.61 -19.58
N GLY A 32 17.99 27.49 -20.84
CA GLY A 32 19.12 28.22 -21.45
C GLY A 32 20.48 27.57 -21.24
N TYR A 33 20.56 26.31 -20.81
CA TYR A 33 21.82 25.58 -20.65
C TYR A 33 22.07 24.67 -21.85
N GLY A 34 23.11 24.95 -22.61
CA GLY A 34 23.49 24.19 -23.81
C GLY A 34 24.54 23.10 -23.55
N ASP A 35 24.89 22.39 -24.65
CA ASP A 35 25.89 21.31 -24.62
C ASP A 35 27.32 21.83 -24.29
N ASP A 36 27.57 23.13 -24.37
CA ASP A 36 28.81 23.80 -23.94
C ASP A 36 28.97 23.86 -22.43
N GLN A 37 27.86 23.90 -21.69
CA GLN A 37 27.85 23.99 -20.22
C GLN A 37 27.49 22.66 -19.55
N VAL A 38 26.67 21.81 -20.23
CA VAL A 38 26.21 20.57 -19.62
C VAL A 38 26.21 19.42 -20.61
N LYS A 39 26.78 18.30 -20.22
CA LYS A 39 26.74 17.04 -20.96
C LYS A 39 25.80 16.06 -20.25
N VAL A 40 24.76 15.60 -20.93
CA VAL A 40 23.87 14.54 -20.41
C VAL A 40 24.30 13.19 -20.94
N VAL A 41 24.53 12.22 -20.05
CA VAL A 41 25.04 10.89 -20.35
C VAL A 41 24.00 9.83 -19.97
N TYR A 42 23.58 9.02 -20.95
CA TYR A 42 22.70 7.87 -20.72
C TYR A 42 23.53 6.66 -20.31
N LYS A 43 23.84 6.56 -19.00
CA LYS A 43 24.64 5.48 -18.40
C LYS A 43 24.33 5.30 -16.92
N ARG A 44 24.67 4.13 -16.39
CA ARG A 44 24.74 3.96 -14.93
C ARG A 44 25.92 4.77 -14.39
N PRO A 45 25.86 5.27 -13.16
CA PRO A 45 26.97 6.00 -12.54
C PRO A 45 28.29 5.23 -12.59
N THR A 46 28.26 3.91 -12.41
CA THR A 46 29.44 3.03 -12.45
C THR A 46 30.00 2.77 -13.84
N ASP A 47 29.31 3.16 -14.91
CA ASP A 47 29.73 3.00 -16.32
C ASP A 47 30.31 4.27 -16.91
N ILE A 48 30.35 5.36 -16.14
CA ILE A 48 30.90 6.65 -16.55
C ILE A 48 32.43 6.55 -16.60
N ALA A 49 33.02 7.01 -17.68
CA ALA A 49 34.47 6.96 -17.87
C ALA A 49 35.08 8.33 -18.04
N MET A 50 36.23 8.57 -17.40
CA MET A 50 37.05 9.76 -17.59
C MET A 50 37.45 9.90 -19.04
N LEU A 51 37.60 11.13 -19.52
CA LEU A 51 37.93 11.56 -20.87
C LEU A 51 36.91 11.23 -21.96
N ARG A 52 36.15 10.16 -21.79
CA ARG A 52 35.06 9.83 -22.72
C ARG A 52 33.74 10.54 -22.34
N ASP A 53 33.35 10.44 -21.09
CA ASP A 53 32.08 10.96 -20.58
C ASP A 53 32.30 12.23 -19.75
N VAL A 54 33.32 12.25 -18.93
CA VAL A 54 33.74 13.36 -18.06
C VAL A 54 35.09 13.87 -18.57
N PRO A 55 35.19 15.15 -19.02
CA PRO A 55 36.41 15.66 -19.64
C PRO A 55 37.57 15.93 -18.66
N VAL A 56 37.24 16.28 -17.41
CA VAL A 56 38.18 16.58 -16.32
C VAL A 56 37.63 16.10 -15.00
N SER A 57 38.48 15.83 -14.01
CA SER A 57 38.02 15.45 -12.67
C SER A 57 37.15 16.53 -12.06
N CYS A 58 36.04 16.09 -11.44
CA CYS A 58 35.04 16.99 -10.85
C CYS A 58 35.39 17.33 -9.40
N ASN A 59 35.12 18.57 -9.01
CA ASN A 59 35.27 19.05 -7.64
C ASN A 59 33.95 19.04 -6.83
N LEU A 60 32.83 18.66 -7.47
CA LEU A 60 31.52 18.53 -6.85
C LEU A 60 30.80 17.29 -7.41
N CYS A 61 30.27 16.45 -6.53
CA CYS A 61 29.40 15.34 -6.87
C CYS A 61 28.04 15.50 -6.19
N ILE A 62 26.97 15.56 -6.98
CA ILE A 62 25.58 15.58 -6.49
C ILE A 62 24.95 14.25 -6.85
N ASN A 63 24.43 13.55 -5.87
CA ASN A 63 23.88 12.21 -6.04
C ASN A 63 22.52 12.09 -5.32
N GLU A 64 21.48 11.69 -6.05
CA GLU A 64 20.11 11.44 -5.55
C GLU A 64 19.63 10.06 -6.00
N ILE A 65 20.51 9.06 -6.03
CA ILE A 65 20.17 7.66 -6.35
C ILE A 65 19.96 6.83 -5.08
N PHE A 66 19.01 7.20 -4.26
CA PHE A 66 18.62 6.47 -3.04
C PHE A 66 17.11 6.20 -3.07
N ASP A 67 16.70 5.18 -2.36
CA ASP A 67 15.31 4.74 -2.24
C ASP A 67 14.91 4.63 -0.76
N ASP A 68 13.72 4.11 -0.48
CA ASP A 68 13.23 3.91 0.88
C ASP A 68 14.19 3.04 1.74
N GLY A 69 14.97 2.17 1.12
CA GLY A 69 16.00 1.34 1.77
C GLY A 69 17.41 1.94 1.71
N LEU A 70 17.60 3.15 1.18
CA LEU A 70 18.85 3.87 0.98
C LEU A 70 19.78 3.25 -0.08
N LEU A 71 20.05 1.95 -0.04
CA LEU A 71 21.16 1.31 -0.75
C LEU A 71 20.79 0.62 -2.06
N SER A 72 19.51 0.26 -2.29
CA SER A 72 19.14 -0.71 -3.33
C SER A 72 19.34 -0.19 -4.76
N THR A 73 19.41 1.11 -4.93
CA THR A 73 19.68 1.75 -6.23
C THR A 73 21.16 1.80 -6.61
N GLY A 74 22.06 1.34 -5.70
CA GLY A 74 23.48 1.27 -5.95
C GLY A 74 24.25 2.54 -5.53
N LEU A 75 23.82 3.19 -4.46
CA LEU A 75 24.41 4.43 -3.93
C LEU A 75 25.90 4.28 -3.60
N LEU A 76 26.26 3.29 -2.78
CA LEU A 76 27.64 3.08 -2.34
C LEU A 76 28.58 2.74 -3.51
N PRO A 77 28.25 1.79 -4.42
CA PRO A 77 29.04 1.58 -5.64
C PRO A 77 29.22 2.83 -6.49
N ALA A 78 28.18 3.69 -6.59
CA ALA A 78 28.29 4.93 -7.36
C ALA A 78 29.28 5.92 -6.76
N PHE A 79 29.23 6.15 -5.45
CA PHE A 79 30.22 7.01 -4.76
C PHE A 79 31.64 6.46 -4.86
N LYS A 80 31.79 5.15 -4.62
CA LYS A 80 33.09 4.49 -4.76
C LYS A 80 33.68 4.67 -6.16
N HIS A 81 32.88 4.42 -7.20
CA HIS A 81 33.31 4.63 -8.58
C HIS A 81 33.68 6.10 -8.85
N ALA A 82 32.87 7.04 -8.36
CA ALA A 82 33.13 8.46 -8.53
C ALA A 82 34.48 8.87 -7.89
N HIS A 83 34.76 8.46 -6.67
CA HIS A 83 36.04 8.72 -5.99
C HIS A 83 37.24 8.14 -6.74
N GLN A 84 37.11 6.90 -7.21
CA GLN A 84 38.22 6.21 -7.86
C GLN A 84 38.55 6.77 -9.26
N HIS A 85 37.57 7.33 -9.95
CA HIS A 85 37.68 7.59 -11.39
C HIS A 85 37.28 8.97 -11.85
N LEU A 86 36.47 9.72 -11.09
CA LEU A 86 35.80 10.92 -11.60
C LEU A 86 36.07 12.18 -10.78
N LEU A 87 36.40 12.05 -9.49
CA LEU A 87 36.49 13.17 -8.56
C LEU A 87 37.94 13.58 -8.27
N LEU A 88 38.10 14.84 -7.88
CA LEU A 88 39.31 15.32 -7.21
C LEU A 88 39.34 14.80 -5.78
N PRO A 89 40.51 14.67 -5.14
CA PRO A 89 40.63 14.18 -3.77
C PRO A 89 39.87 14.99 -2.71
N ASP A 90 39.68 16.28 -2.96
CA ASP A 90 39.02 17.25 -2.09
C ASP A 90 37.61 17.63 -2.59
N ALA A 91 37.02 16.81 -3.44
CA ALA A 91 35.71 17.06 -4.02
C ALA A 91 34.61 17.11 -2.95
N THR A 92 33.72 18.07 -3.06
CA THR A 92 32.52 18.16 -2.20
C THR A 92 31.46 17.16 -2.64
N LEU A 93 30.82 16.50 -1.67
CA LEU A 93 29.72 15.56 -1.91
C LEU A 93 28.39 16.08 -1.40
N ILE A 94 27.31 15.89 -2.14
CA ILE A 94 25.93 16.16 -1.74
C ILE A 94 25.07 14.94 -2.12
N PRO A 95 24.56 14.15 -1.13
CA PRO A 95 24.80 14.25 0.31
C PRO A 95 26.24 13.91 0.71
N ALA A 96 26.69 14.43 1.84
CA ALA A 96 28.00 14.15 2.41
C ALA A 96 28.01 12.86 3.25
N ALA A 97 26.89 12.52 3.88
CA ALA A 97 26.77 11.34 4.73
C ALA A 97 25.31 10.89 4.86
N ALA A 98 25.12 9.64 5.31
CA ALA A 98 23.83 9.12 5.73
C ALA A 98 23.94 8.42 7.09
N THR A 99 22.98 8.65 7.98
CA THR A 99 22.84 7.90 9.24
C THR A 99 21.58 7.06 9.16
N VAL A 100 21.68 5.77 9.38
CA VAL A 100 20.55 4.82 9.40
C VAL A 100 20.15 4.55 10.83
N PHE A 101 18.89 4.76 11.12
CA PHE A 101 18.27 4.45 12.41
C PHE A 101 17.39 3.22 12.32
N VAL A 102 17.34 2.49 13.41
CA VAL A 102 16.56 1.25 13.54
C VAL A 102 15.82 1.26 14.87
N MET A 103 14.59 0.72 14.85
CA MET A 103 13.69 0.70 16.00
C MET A 103 12.88 -0.60 16.05
N PRO A 104 12.94 -1.37 17.17
CA PRO A 104 12.06 -2.50 17.41
C PRO A 104 10.59 -2.06 17.54
N VAL A 105 9.69 -2.76 16.85
CA VAL A 105 8.26 -2.43 16.84
C VAL A 105 7.37 -3.66 16.91
N GLU A 106 6.14 -3.45 17.38
CA GLU A 106 5.03 -4.39 17.21
C GLU A 106 4.20 -3.96 16.00
N MET A 107 4.13 -4.85 14.99
CA MET A 107 3.33 -4.68 13.77
C MET A 107 2.33 -5.83 13.67
N ARG A 108 1.21 -5.74 14.38
CA ARG A 108 0.17 -6.77 14.46
C ARG A 108 -1.21 -6.18 14.26
N VAL A 109 -2.14 -7.02 13.80
CA VAL A 109 -3.56 -6.75 13.83
C VAL A 109 -4.25 -7.95 14.50
N ASP A 110 -4.61 -7.82 15.76
CA ASP A 110 -5.20 -8.92 16.52
C ASP A 110 -6.71 -8.94 16.45
N SER A 111 -7.35 -7.78 16.40
CA SER A 111 -8.81 -7.69 16.31
C SER A 111 -9.29 -6.52 15.45
N VAL A 112 -10.44 -6.72 14.80
CA VAL A 112 -11.14 -5.68 14.02
C VAL A 112 -12.61 -5.73 14.42
N GLN A 113 -13.17 -4.59 14.84
CA GLN A 113 -14.56 -4.50 15.29
C GLN A 113 -14.94 -5.56 16.35
N GLY A 114 -13.99 -5.91 17.24
CA GLY A 114 -14.17 -6.91 18.29
C GLY A 114 -14.17 -8.37 17.80
N LEU A 115 -13.74 -8.63 16.59
CA LEU A 115 -13.52 -9.97 16.03
C LEU A 115 -12.03 -10.25 15.96
N ASP A 116 -11.61 -11.42 16.46
CA ASP A 116 -10.24 -11.90 16.38
C ASP A 116 -9.84 -12.19 14.92
N VAL A 117 -8.79 -11.55 14.44
CA VAL A 117 -8.19 -11.76 13.13
C VAL A 117 -6.70 -12.10 13.24
N SER A 118 -6.27 -12.50 14.45
CA SER A 118 -4.85 -12.70 14.79
C SER A 118 -4.16 -13.78 13.96
N ALA A 119 -4.91 -14.71 13.34
CA ALA A 119 -4.34 -15.71 12.46
C ALA A 119 -3.67 -15.10 11.20
N MET A 120 -4.01 -13.86 10.84
CA MET A 120 -3.29 -13.13 9.79
C MET A 120 -1.84 -12.88 10.19
N ASN A 121 -1.56 -12.64 11.46
CA ASN A 121 -0.21 -12.42 11.95
C ASN A 121 0.70 -13.66 11.86
N LEU A 122 0.16 -14.84 11.50
CA LEU A 122 0.97 -16.03 11.18
C LEU A 122 1.70 -15.91 9.84
N TYR A 123 1.24 -15.02 8.97
CA TYR A 123 1.87 -14.73 7.69
C TYR A 123 2.74 -13.50 7.81
N ARG A 124 3.85 -13.51 7.10
CA ARG A 124 4.79 -12.37 7.04
C ARG A 124 5.16 -12.15 5.59
N HIS A 125 5.35 -10.90 5.23
CA HIS A 125 6.06 -10.62 4.00
C HIS A 125 7.47 -11.16 4.12
N ALA A 126 8.07 -11.50 2.97
CA ALA A 126 9.49 -11.80 2.91
C ALA A 126 10.25 -10.64 3.61
N PRO A 127 11.41 -10.89 4.24
CA PRO A 127 12.23 -9.84 4.83
C PRO A 127 12.73 -8.92 3.72
N SER A 128 11.86 -8.10 3.25
CA SER A 128 12.03 -7.08 2.21
C SER A 128 11.51 -5.76 2.78
N HIS A 129 11.98 -4.69 2.22
CA HIS A 129 11.55 -3.36 2.61
C HIS A 129 10.06 -3.18 2.37
N THR A 130 9.39 -2.65 3.38
CA THR A 130 8.01 -2.20 3.27
C THR A 130 7.98 -0.69 3.42
N SER A 131 7.45 0.00 2.42
CA SER A 131 7.39 1.46 2.45
C SER A 131 6.45 1.96 3.55
N ALA A 132 6.87 3.00 4.27
CA ALA A 132 6.05 3.61 5.32
C ALA A 132 4.85 4.41 4.79
N CYS A 133 4.76 4.70 3.51
CA CYS A 133 3.55 5.31 2.94
C CYS A 133 2.32 4.40 3.07
N GLU A 134 2.54 3.11 3.27
CA GLU A 134 1.52 2.11 3.56
C GLU A 134 1.20 2.02 5.06
N PHE A 135 1.97 2.72 5.91
CA PHE A 135 1.75 2.75 7.35
C PHE A 135 0.90 3.95 7.73
N GLY A 136 -0.39 3.73 8.00
CA GLY A 136 -1.20 4.70 8.72
C GLY A 136 -0.61 5.05 10.09
N SER A 137 -1.14 6.06 10.77
CA SER A 137 -0.65 6.51 12.08
C SER A 137 -0.53 5.40 13.13
N ASP A 138 -1.30 4.32 12.99
CA ASP A 138 -1.38 3.19 13.93
C ASP A 138 -0.79 1.90 13.37
N ALA A 139 0.03 1.98 12.32
CA ALA A 139 0.56 0.80 11.64
C ALA A 139 1.52 -0.02 12.51
N PHE A 140 2.20 0.61 13.44
CA PHE A 140 3.12 -0.04 14.38
C PHE A 140 3.10 0.62 15.75
N LYS A 141 3.53 -0.13 16.76
CA LYS A 141 3.78 0.38 18.12
C LYS A 141 5.27 0.33 18.41
N PRO A 142 5.94 1.46 18.69
CA PRO A 142 7.32 1.45 19.15
C PRO A 142 7.46 0.67 20.46
N LEU A 143 8.46 -0.20 20.54
CA LEU A 143 8.76 -1.00 21.74
C LEU A 143 10.01 -0.51 22.46
N ALA A 144 10.91 0.14 21.74
CA ALA A 144 12.13 0.73 22.27
C ALA A 144 12.44 2.06 21.55
N PRO A 145 13.23 2.96 22.14
CA PRO A 145 13.75 4.13 21.43
C PRO A 145 14.57 3.75 20.20
N PRO A 146 14.57 4.57 19.14
CA PRO A 146 15.41 4.33 17.99
C PRO A 146 16.90 4.41 18.35
N LYS A 147 17.72 3.64 17.64
CA LYS A 147 19.18 3.69 17.73
C LYS A 147 19.81 3.76 16.35
N GLU A 148 20.99 4.32 16.28
CA GLU A 148 21.81 4.33 15.08
C GLU A 148 22.28 2.91 14.75
N ALA A 149 22.00 2.47 13.52
CA ALA A 149 22.54 1.24 12.96
C ALA A 149 23.86 1.50 12.24
N TRP A 150 23.91 2.48 11.33
CA TRP A 150 25.11 2.83 10.58
C TRP A 150 25.21 4.32 10.35
N HIS A 151 26.46 4.77 10.26
CA HIS A 151 26.80 6.04 9.68
C HIS A 151 27.67 5.80 8.45
N PHE A 152 27.15 6.14 7.27
CA PHE A 152 27.87 6.08 6.01
C PHE A 152 28.49 7.43 5.73
N ASP A 153 29.81 7.51 5.80
CA ASP A 153 30.57 8.63 5.27
C ASP A 153 30.75 8.44 3.77
N PHE A 154 30.19 9.31 2.95
CA PHE A 154 30.28 9.17 1.49
C PHE A 154 31.63 9.65 0.93
N GLU A 155 32.43 10.35 1.71
CA GLU A 155 33.84 10.63 1.36
C GLU A 155 34.67 9.35 1.42
N ASN A 156 34.31 8.43 2.34
CA ASN A 156 34.96 7.14 2.54
C ASN A 156 33.94 5.99 2.55
N PRO A 157 33.25 5.74 1.41
CA PRO A 157 32.21 4.74 1.36
C PRO A 157 32.78 3.34 1.62
N PRO A 158 32.08 2.49 2.40
CA PRO A 158 32.58 1.17 2.76
C PRO A 158 32.74 0.28 1.53
N ASP A 159 33.81 -0.51 1.52
CA ASP A 159 34.15 -1.42 0.43
C ASP A 159 33.44 -2.76 0.50
N VAL A 160 33.06 -3.19 1.69
CA VAL A 160 32.59 -4.53 2.00
C VAL A 160 31.32 -4.50 2.82
N SER A 161 30.67 -5.65 2.88
CA SER A 161 29.54 -5.87 3.78
C SER A 161 29.98 -5.75 5.24
N GLU A 162 29.13 -5.13 6.04
CA GLU A 162 29.34 -5.01 7.48
C GLU A 162 28.20 -5.71 8.23
N THR A 163 28.55 -6.31 9.39
CA THR A 163 27.59 -6.86 10.33
C THR A 163 27.95 -6.40 11.72
N LYS A 164 26.98 -5.84 12.43
CA LYS A 164 27.13 -5.44 13.83
C LYS A 164 25.88 -5.70 14.64
N THR A 165 26.00 -5.62 15.94
CA THR A 165 24.89 -5.81 16.87
C THR A 165 24.57 -4.51 17.57
N VAL A 166 23.27 -4.21 17.68
CA VAL A 166 22.74 -3.06 18.41
C VAL A 166 21.80 -3.56 19.49
N ASP A 167 22.11 -3.32 20.76
CA ASP A 167 21.29 -3.70 21.90
C ASP A 167 20.16 -2.71 22.11
N PHE A 168 18.94 -3.20 22.33
CA PHE A 168 17.77 -2.38 22.65
C PHE A 168 17.24 -2.68 24.03
N SER A 169 17.02 -1.63 24.82
CA SER A 169 16.25 -1.69 26.06
C SER A 169 14.81 -1.37 25.76
N PHE A 170 13.91 -2.33 26.01
CA PHE A 170 12.49 -2.17 25.76
C PHE A 170 11.86 -1.23 26.79
N ALA A 171 10.99 -0.34 26.36
CA ALA A 171 10.34 0.68 27.19
C ALA A 171 8.86 0.35 27.47
N ARG A 172 8.42 -0.85 27.09
CA ARG A 172 7.08 -1.36 27.30
C ARG A 172 6.96 -2.83 26.98
N ASP A 173 5.94 -3.46 27.55
CA ASP A 173 5.51 -4.81 27.17
C ASP A 173 4.95 -4.83 25.75
N GLY A 174 5.20 -5.91 25.02
CA GLY A 174 4.65 -6.10 23.68
C GLY A 174 5.17 -7.35 22.97
N THR A 175 4.72 -7.49 21.73
CA THR A 175 5.17 -8.56 20.83
C THR A 175 6.07 -7.97 19.75
N TRP A 176 7.36 -8.11 19.94
CA TRP A 176 8.34 -7.65 18.95
C TRP A 176 8.36 -8.59 17.74
N ASN A 177 8.01 -8.07 16.58
CA ASN A 177 7.89 -8.87 15.36
C ASN A 177 8.37 -8.16 14.09
N ALA A 178 8.80 -6.92 14.23
CA ALA A 178 9.35 -6.16 13.11
C ALA A 178 10.37 -5.11 13.59
N VAL A 179 11.13 -4.62 12.64
CA VAL A 179 12.03 -3.49 12.79
C VAL A 179 11.61 -2.43 11.78
N VAL A 180 11.36 -1.21 12.26
CA VAL A 180 11.21 -0.03 11.40
C VAL A 180 12.56 0.64 11.32
N PHE A 181 12.95 1.03 10.14
CA PHE A 181 14.20 1.74 9.90
C PHE A 181 14.01 2.88 8.91
N TRP A 182 14.83 3.90 9.05
CA TRP A 182 14.86 5.08 8.22
C TRP A 182 16.27 5.65 8.18
N TYR A 183 16.48 6.66 7.38
CA TYR A 183 17.76 7.32 7.32
C TYR A 183 17.64 8.86 7.31
N GLU A 184 18.73 9.48 7.69
CA GLU A 184 18.96 10.91 7.61
C GLU A 184 20.15 11.19 6.71
N LEU A 185 19.93 11.96 5.66
CA LEU A 185 20.99 12.42 4.77
C LEU A 185 21.48 13.78 5.22
N ARG A 186 22.74 13.88 5.59
CA ARG A 186 23.42 15.16 5.74
C ARG A 186 23.78 15.67 4.35
N LEU A 187 23.00 16.61 3.82
CA LEU A 187 23.23 17.18 2.49
C LEU A 187 24.48 18.08 2.51
N CYS A 188 24.60 18.91 3.53
CA CYS A 188 25.75 19.73 3.87
C CYS A 188 25.67 20.11 5.36
N GLU A 189 26.59 20.95 5.84
CA GLU A 189 26.52 21.49 7.20
C GLU A 189 25.20 22.21 7.44
N GLY A 190 24.51 21.87 8.53
CA GLY A 190 23.22 22.46 8.92
C GLY A 190 22.01 22.05 8.07
N VAL A 191 22.14 21.13 7.07
CA VAL A 191 21.00 20.72 6.23
C VAL A 191 20.86 19.21 6.21
N VAL A 192 19.75 18.72 6.76
CA VAL A 192 19.42 17.29 6.86
C VAL A 192 18.10 16.99 6.15
N LEU A 193 18.07 15.91 5.38
CA LEU A 193 16.85 15.32 4.83
C LEU A 193 16.57 14.02 5.58
N SER A 194 15.44 13.93 6.29
CA SER A 194 15.09 12.80 7.16
C SER A 194 13.86 12.06 6.63
N THR A 195 13.97 10.74 6.49
CA THR A 195 12.85 9.86 6.13
C THR A 195 12.15 9.26 7.35
N ALA A 196 12.39 9.81 8.54
CA ALA A 196 11.77 9.35 9.79
C ALA A 196 10.24 9.38 9.72
N PRO A 197 9.55 8.32 10.19
CA PRO A 197 8.08 8.28 10.21
C PRO A 197 7.52 9.37 11.11
N GLU A 198 6.34 9.88 10.77
CA GLU A 198 5.70 10.98 11.51
C GLU A 198 5.53 10.68 13.01
N GLN A 199 5.23 9.42 13.35
CA GLN A 199 5.11 8.96 14.72
C GLN A 199 6.40 9.16 15.53
N VAL A 200 7.56 8.85 14.89
CA VAL A 200 8.88 9.02 15.53
C VAL A 200 9.21 10.49 15.67
N ARG A 201 8.93 11.30 14.65
CA ARG A 201 9.14 12.76 14.69
C ARG A 201 8.38 13.45 15.83
N LYS A 202 7.22 12.90 16.20
CA LYS A 202 6.41 13.38 17.33
C LYS A 202 6.92 12.89 18.69
N LEU A 203 7.58 11.72 18.72
CA LEU A 203 8.10 11.11 19.96
C LEU A 203 9.49 11.63 20.31
N THR A 204 10.31 11.83 19.29
CA THR A 204 11.57 12.54 19.45
C THR A 204 11.25 14.03 19.34
N THR A 205 11.10 14.71 20.45
CA THR A 205 11.59 16.07 20.52
C THR A 205 13.08 15.91 20.16
N TYR A 206 13.38 15.99 18.85
CA TYR A 206 14.75 16.22 18.43
C TYR A 206 15.25 17.34 19.33
N ASP A 207 16.27 17.04 20.11
CA ASP A 207 16.74 17.91 21.16
C ASP A 207 17.09 19.25 20.51
N SER A 208 16.07 20.09 20.39
CA SER A 208 16.17 21.45 19.86
C SER A 208 17.05 22.34 20.80
N ALA A 209 17.49 21.76 21.92
CA ALA A 209 18.34 22.43 22.87
C ALA A 209 19.80 22.61 22.41
N ASN A 210 20.28 21.81 21.41
CA ASN A 210 21.68 21.86 20.98
C ASN A 210 21.94 22.15 19.50
N SER A 211 20.93 22.43 18.67
CA SER A 211 21.13 22.71 17.24
C SER A 211 20.17 23.78 16.71
N HIS A 212 20.29 24.99 17.18
CA HIS A 212 19.56 26.12 16.57
C HIS A 212 19.87 26.36 15.08
N ASP A 213 20.89 25.69 14.54
CA ASP A 213 21.39 25.89 13.19
C ASP A 213 21.12 24.73 12.21
N VAL A 214 20.50 23.59 12.64
CA VAL A 214 20.21 22.46 11.73
C VAL A 214 18.79 22.52 11.23
N LYS A 215 18.63 22.57 9.89
CA LYS A 215 17.34 22.56 9.22
C LYS A 215 17.00 21.17 8.71
N TYR A 216 15.91 20.59 9.21
CA TYR A 216 15.38 19.31 8.78
C TYR A 216 14.33 19.45 7.69
N TYR A 217 14.44 18.59 6.66
CA TYR A 217 13.46 18.44 5.61
C TYR A 217 12.93 17.01 5.62
N HIS A 218 11.63 16.85 5.34
CA HIS A 218 10.98 15.54 5.26
C HIS A 218 10.40 15.35 3.86
N PRO A 219 10.97 14.46 3.04
CA PRO A 219 10.46 14.20 1.70
C PRO A 219 9.09 13.50 1.78
N THR A 220 8.28 13.69 0.76
CA THR A 220 6.97 13.01 0.61
C THR A 220 7.01 11.84 -0.36
N SER A 221 8.13 11.66 -1.04
CA SER A 221 8.33 10.63 -2.08
C SER A 221 9.23 9.47 -1.62
N ILE A 222 9.87 9.60 -0.46
CA ILE A 222 10.78 8.61 0.13
C ILE A 222 10.40 8.45 1.60
N HIS A 223 10.26 7.23 2.05
CA HIS A 223 9.65 6.92 3.34
C HIS A 223 10.55 6.02 4.18
N ALA A 224 10.24 5.91 5.46
CA ALA A 224 10.80 4.85 6.30
C ALA A 224 10.37 3.48 5.79
N SER A 225 11.11 2.46 6.14
CA SER A 225 10.84 1.08 5.76
C SER A 225 10.69 0.18 6.99
N ALA A 226 10.05 -0.96 6.81
CA ALA A 226 9.96 -1.98 7.83
C ALA A 226 10.41 -3.33 7.29
N GLN A 227 11.00 -4.11 8.18
CA GLN A 227 11.36 -5.50 7.95
C GLN A 227 10.77 -6.36 9.05
N TYR A 228 10.00 -7.39 8.66
CA TYR A 228 9.48 -8.36 9.64
C TYR A 228 10.57 -9.31 10.11
N LEU A 229 10.54 -9.65 11.40
CA LEU A 229 11.34 -10.74 11.96
C LEU A 229 10.74 -12.10 11.56
N LEU A 230 11.56 -13.12 11.52
CA LEU A 230 11.13 -14.50 11.26
C LEU A 230 10.20 -15.07 12.34
N GLY A 231 10.25 -14.52 13.55
CA GLY A 231 9.44 -14.93 14.70
C GLY A 231 8.78 -13.76 15.40
N GLU A 232 8.05 -14.07 16.47
CA GLU A 232 7.50 -13.10 17.41
C GLU A 232 8.14 -13.31 18.77
N ILE A 233 8.60 -12.23 19.39
CA ILE A 233 9.32 -12.22 20.65
C ILE A 233 8.46 -11.45 21.66
N LEU A 234 8.05 -12.11 22.72
CA LEU A 234 7.39 -11.40 23.83
C LEU A 234 8.48 -10.67 24.61
N VAL A 235 8.32 -9.37 24.74
CA VAL A 235 9.20 -8.50 25.50
C VAL A 235 8.46 -7.79 26.61
N LYS A 236 9.18 -7.48 27.68
CA LYS A 236 8.69 -6.70 28.82
C LYS A 236 9.44 -5.39 28.95
N ASP A 237 8.84 -4.46 29.64
CA ASP A 237 9.51 -3.23 30.04
C ASP A 237 10.79 -3.54 30.83
N GLY A 238 11.91 -2.95 30.42
CA GLY A 238 13.24 -3.17 30.98
C GLY A 238 14.01 -4.35 30.36
N ASP A 239 13.42 -5.21 29.55
CA ASP A 239 14.14 -6.26 28.82
C ASP A 239 15.19 -5.65 27.88
N VAL A 240 16.27 -6.39 27.66
CA VAL A 240 17.32 -6.02 26.71
C VAL A 240 17.52 -7.13 25.70
N ALA A 241 17.49 -6.78 24.41
CA ALA A 241 17.78 -7.74 23.36
C ALA A 241 18.56 -7.12 22.18
N PRO A 242 19.45 -7.91 21.54
CA PRO A 242 20.25 -7.48 20.41
C PRO A 242 19.49 -7.57 19.09
N VAL A 243 19.71 -6.60 18.20
CA VAL A 243 19.41 -6.68 16.77
C VAL A 243 20.73 -6.83 16.02
N THR A 244 20.87 -7.89 15.25
CA THR A 244 21.96 -8.02 14.29
C THR A 244 21.61 -7.23 13.04
N CYS A 245 22.36 -6.19 12.78
CA CYS A 245 22.24 -5.33 11.62
C CYS A 245 23.32 -5.71 10.62
N ALA A 246 22.96 -6.14 9.43
CA ALA A 246 23.87 -6.49 8.35
C ALA A 246 23.55 -5.69 7.10
N HIS A 247 24.55 -5.21 6.39
CA HIS A 247 24.38 -4.68 5.05
C HIS A 247 25.42 -5.27 4.10
N ASN A 248 25.03 -5.36 2.85
CA ASN A 248 25.96 -5.37 1.72
C ASN A 248 25.86 -4.02 1.01
N THR A 249 26.55 -3.85 -0.12
CA THR A 249 26.56 -2.56 -0.84
C THR A 249 25.21 -2.17 -1.48
N VAL A 250 24.18 -3.02 -1.43
CA VAL A 250 22.88 -2.79 -2.08
C VAL A 250 21.67 -3.11 -1.21
N ALA A 251 21.85 -3.71 -0.04
CA ALA A 251 20.73 -4.08 0.84
C ALA A 251 21.12 -4.04 2.32
N MET A 252 20.15 -3.78 3.17
CA MET A 252 20.25 -3.90 4.62
C MET A 252 19.34 -5.02 5.12
N GLN A 253 19.77 -5.72 6.15
CA GLN A 253 19.01 -6.79 6.80
C GLN A 253 19.12 -6.67 8.31
N PHE A 254 18.00 -6.87 8.99
CA PHE A 254 17.89 -6.84 10.45
C PHE A 254 17.39 -8.18 10.94
N THR A 255 18.14 -8.82 11.81
CA THR A 255 17.80 -10.14 12.36
C THR A 255 18.00 -10.16 13.87
N VAL A 256 17.32 -11.07 14.53
CA VAL A 256 17.47 -11.33 15.94
C VAL A 256 17.99 -12.75 16.10
N ALA A 257 19.19 -12.88 16.64
CA ALA A 257 19.77 -14.17 16.92
C ALA A 257 19.15 -14.71 18.22
N SER A 258 18.21 -15.63 18.10
CA SER A 258 17.76 -16.42 19.22
C SER A 258 17.48 -17.84 18.79
N ALA A 259 18.23 -18.77 19.34
CA ALA A 259 18.00 -20.21 19.19
C ALA A 259 16.59 -20.60 19.69
N GLU A 260 16.03 -19.82 20.63
CA GLU A 260 14.72 -20.01 21.24
C GLU A 260 13.57 -19.77 20.25
N TYR A 261 13.78 -18.96 19.19
CA TYR A 261 12.76 -18.60 18.20
C TYR A 261 12.92 -19.30 16.85
N ALA A 262 13.94 -20.13 16.70
CA ALA A 262 14.22 -20.85 15.44
C ALA A 262 13.08 -21.80 15.01
N HIS A 263 12.22 -22.22 15.95
CA HIS A 263 11.08 -23.10 15.69
C HIS A 263 9.78 -22.34 15.32
N LEU A 264 9.74 -21.02 15.45
CA LEU A 264 8.58 -20.20 15.10
C LEU A 264 8.64 -19.79 13.63
N HIS A 265 8.72 -20.76 12.72
CA HIS A 265 8.68 -20.48 11.30
C HIS A 265 7.34 -19.88 10.90
N LYS A 266 7.30 -18.58 10.74
CA LYS A 266 6.17 -17.90 10.11
C LYS A 266 6.18 -18.20 8.62
N LYS A 267 5.00 -18.40 8.05
CA LYS A 267 4.89 -18.57 6.61
C LYS A 267 5.11 -17.23 5.93
N VAL A 268 5.93 -17.22 4.90
CA VAL A 268 5.99 -16.07 4.00
C VAL A 268 4.63 -15.93 3.32
N ALA A 269 4.04 -14.75 3.39
CA ALA A 269 2.76 -14.48 2.74
C ALA A 269 2.90 -14.59 1.21
N SER A 270 2.05 -15.39 0.61
CA SER A 270 1.92 -15.50 -0.84
C SER A 270 0.86 -14.55 -1.42
N PHE A 271 0.32 -13.66 -0.59
CA PHE A 271 -0.67 -12.64 -0.94
C PHE A 271 -0.12 -11.22 -0.67
N PRO A 272 -0.63 -10.21 -1.38
CA PRO A 272 -0.16 -8.83 -1.25
C PRO A 272 -0.36 -8.23 0.15
N GLN A 273 0.49 -7.28 0.51
CA GLN A 273 0.49 -6.62 1.81
C GLN A 273 -0.80 -5.86 2.10
N TYR A 274 -1.46 -5.31 1.09
CA TYR A 274 -2.70 -4.53 1.27
C TYR A 274 -3.78 -5.27 2.07
N HIS A 275 -3.74 -6.62 2.15
CA HIS A 275 -4.65 -7.37 3.02
C HIS A 275 -4.50 -7.05 4.51
N PHE A 276 -3.32 -6.62 4.96
CA PHE A 276 -3.13 -6.13 6.33
C PHE A 276 -3.64 -4.69 6.47
N ASP A 277 -3.48 -3.87 5.43
CA ASP A 277 -3.96 -2.48 5.43
C ASP A 277 -5.48 -2.43 5.44
N LEU A 278 -6.14 -3.34 4.71
CA LEU A 278 -7.59 -3.52 4.78
C LEU A 278 -8.11 -3.84 6.20
N LEU A 279 -7.33 -4.56 7.02
CA LEU A 279 -7.70 -4.83 8.42
C LEU A 279 -7.53 -3.61 9.32
N ARG A 280 -6.63 -2.68 8.97
CA ARG A 280 -6.43 -1.41 9.68
C ARG A 280 -7.41 -0.32 9.26
N ASP A 281 -8.07 -0.48 8.12
CA ASP A 281 -9.10 0.44 7.66
C ASP A 281 -10.38 0.31 8.50
N THR A 282 -10.37 1.01 9.64
CA THR A 282 -11.45 0.93 10.64
C THR A 282 -12.75 1.54 10.13
N GLU A 283 -12.71 2.57 9.29
CA GLU A 283 -13.91 3.19 8.72
C GLU A 283 -14.59 2.26 7.72
N ARG A 284 -13.82 1.63 6.82
CA ARG A 284 -14.33 0.60 5.91
C ARG A 284 -14.93 -0.57 6.70
N ALA A 285 -14.21 -1.11 7.69
CA ALA A 285 -14.68 -2.22 8.51
C ALA A 285 -16.00 -1.88 9.23
N ARG A 286 -16.12 -0.67 9.78
CA ARG A 286 -17.34 -0.17 10.44
C ARG A 286 -18.50 -0.05 9.47
N ALA A 287 -18.26 0.49 8.26
CA ALA A 287 -19.29 0.66 7.24
C ALA A 287 -19.87 -0.69 6.78
N TYR A 288 -19.02 -1.69 6.56
CA TYR A 288 -19.47 -3.04 6.24
C TYR A 288 -20.22 -3.70 7.40
N ASP A 289 -19.72 -3.59 8.63
CA ASP A 289 -20.39 -4.17 9.80
C ASP A 289 -21.80 -3.60 9.99
N ASP A 290 -21.96 -2.28 9.85
CA ASP A 290 -23.26 -1.61 9.91
C ASP A 290 -24.20 -2.10 8.80
N ALA A 291 -23.74 -2.15 7.55
CA ALA A 291 -24.57 -2.59 6.42
C ALA A 291 -25.00 -4.04 6.53
N ILE A 292 -24.06 -4.94 6.85
CA ILE A 292 -24.29 -6.37 7.07
C ILE A 292 -25.26 -6.57 8.24
N SER A 293 -25.00 -5.93 9.37
CA SER A 293 -25.84 -6.04 10.58
C SER A 293 -27.28 -5.63 10.33
N ARG A 294 -27.50 -4.49 9.67
CA ARG A 294 -28.87 -4.01 9.34
C ARG A 294 -29.58 -4.99 8.43
N ARG A 295 -28.92 -5.45 7.36
CA ARG A 295 -29.56 -6.35 6.40
C ARG A 295 -29.85 -7.73 6.98
N VAL A 296 -28.88 -8.35 7.66
CA VAL A 296 -29.03 -9.67 8.27
C VAL A 296 -30.10 -9.66 9.37
N LYS A 297 -30.08 -8.69 10.30
CA LYS A 297 -31.09 -8.57 11.37
C LYS A 297 -32.51 -8.40 10.83
N LYS A 298 -32.68 -7.65 9.72
CA LYS A 298 -33.97 -7.52 9.06
C LYS A 298 -34.47 -8.85 8.49
N LEU A 299 -33.59 -9.61 7.84
CA LEU A 299 -33.92 -10.93 7.28
C LEU A 299 -34.23 -11.93 8.39
N VAL A 300 -33.46 -11.94 9.48
CA VAL A 300 -33.73 -12.80 10.66
C VAL A 300 -35.14 -12.53 11.21
N LYS A 301 -35.53 -11.26 11.40
CA LYS A 301 -36.89 -10.91 11.84
C LYS A 301 -37.96 -11.36 10.84
N LYS A 302 -37.73 -11.18 9.53
CA LYS A 302 -38.66 -11.62 8.48
C LYS A 302 -38.85 -13.16 8.50
N LYS A 303 -37.75 -13.91 8.52
CA LYS A 303 -37.78 -15.39 8.51
C LYS A 303 -38.33 -15.99 9.80
N ALA A 304 -38.07 -15.33 10.94
CA ALA A 304 -38.70 -15.73 12.22
C ALA A 304 -40.22 -15.65 12.16
N LYS A 305 -40.78 -14.58 11.56
CA LYS A 305 -42.23 -14.44 11.38
C LYS A 305 -42.79 -15.54 10.47
N LEU A 306 -42.10 -15.90 9.39
CA LEU A 306 -42.50 -16.99 8.48
C LEU A 306 -42.49 -18.35 9.22
N ASN A 307 -41.43 -18.64 9.96
CA ASN A 307 -41.31 -19.87 10.74
C ASN A 307 -42.42 -19.98 11.84
N LEU A 308 -42.90 -18.86 12.39
CA LEU A 308 -44.00 -18.84 13.35
C LEU A 308 -45.35 -19.08 12.66
N ALA A 309 -45.57 -18.46 11.50
CA ALA A 309 -46.80 -18.63 10.73
C ALA A 309 -47.00 -20.09 10.25
N GLU A 310 -45.93 -20.76 9.83
CA GLU A 310 -45.98 -22.15 9.39
C GLU A 310 -46.15 -23.16 10.50
N LYS A 311 -45.73 -22.87 11.73
CA LYS A 311 -45.96 -23.73 12.91
C LYS A 311 -47.44 -23.87 13.31
N GLY A 312 -48.29 -22.93 12.87
CA GLY A 312 -49.74 -22.94 13.13
C GLY A 312 -50.55 -23.82 12.18
N THR A 313 -49.95 -24.37 11.12
CA THR A 313 -50.63 -25.24 10.14
C THR A 313 -50.25 -26.71 10.38
N SER A 314 -51.28 -27.54 10.61
CA SER A 314 -51.17 -28.93 11.13
C SER A 314 -50.64 -29.97 10.14
N ASN A 315 -50.00 -29.57 9.06
CA ASN A 315 -49.48 -30.52 8.08
C ASN A 315 -48.09 -30.10 7.66
N SER A 316 -47.01 -30.67 8.29
CA SER A 316 -45.75 -30.51 7.62
C SER A 316 -44.49 -31.06 8.28
N SER A 317 -43.66 -31.54 7.42
CA SER A 317 -42.21 -31.43 7.44
C SER A 317 -41.80 -30.01 7.04
N THR A 318 -42.00 -29.01 7.92
CA THR A 318 -41.69 -27.59 7.59
C THR A 318 -40.19 -27.35 7.58
N LYS A 319 -39.66 -27.05 6.43
CA LYS A 319 -38.29 -26.60 6.23
C LYS A 319 -38.10 -25.24 6.95
N LYS A 320 -37.23 -25.21 7.96
CA LYS A 320 -36.94 -24.00 8.71
C LYS A 320 -36.35 -22.93 7.76
N HIS A 321 -36.97 -21.76 7.72
CA HIS A 321 -36.40 -20.61 6.99
C HIS A 321 -35.18 -20.06 7.75
N VAL A 322 -34.01 -20.18 7.13
CA VAL A 322 -32.73 -19.76 7.68
C VAL A 322 -32.16 -18.60 6.87
N VAL A 323 -31.43 -17.71 7.49
CA VAL A 323 -30.73 -16.61 6.81
C VAL A 323 -29.36 -17.09 6.38
N SER A 324 -29.08 -16.98 5.08
CA SER A 324 -27.84 -17.43 4.47
C SER A 324 -27.10 -16.29 3.74
N VAL A 325 -25.78 -16.24 3.92
CA VAL A 325 -24.91 -15.19 3.38
C VAL A 325 -23.75 -15.82 2.61
N LEU A 326 -23.44 -15.28 1.45
CA LEU A 326 -22.22 -15.54 0.69
C LEU A 326 -21.29 -14.34 0.81
N ASP A 327 -20.08 -14.57 1.23
CA ASP A 327 -18.98 -13.57 1.25
C ASP A 327 -18.05 -13.90 0.08
N ILE A 328 -17.99 -13.02 -0.92
CA ILE A 328 -17.23 -13.22 -2.16
C ILE A 328 -15.88 -12.53 -2.05
N GLY A 329 -14.79 -13.32 -2.07
CA GLY A 329 -13.45 -12.82 -1.79
C GLY A 329 -13.26 -12.56 -0.30
N ALA A 330 -13.51 -13.57 0.52
CA ALA A 330 -13.62 -13.42 1.97
C ALA A 330 -12.31 -13.00 2.66
N GLY A 331 -11.15 -13.15 2.01
CA GLY A 331 -9.86 -12.77 2.56
C GLY A 331 -9.61 -13.38 3.94
N SER A 332 -9.50 -12.54 4.95
CA SER A 332 -9.35 -12.93 6.36
C SER A 332 -10.58 -13.57 7.00
N GLY A 333 -11.74 -13.58 6.33
CA GLY A 333 -13.04 -14.01 6.86
C GLY A 333 -13.76 -12.97 7.69
N LEU A 334 -13.28 -11.73 7.76
CA LEU A 334 -13.83 -10.67 8.60
C LEU A 334 -15.30 -10.40 8.33
N LEU A 335 -15.69 -10.18 7.07
CA LEU A 335 -17.06 -9.86 6.68
C LEU A 335 -18.00 -11.07 6.90
N SER A 336 -17.49 -12.27 6.66
CA SER A 336 -18.19 -13.52 6.99
C SER A 336 -18.51 -13.61 8.48
N MET A 337 -17.54 -13.30 9.35
CA MET A 337 -17.72 -13.31 10.81
C MET A 337 -18.71 -12.21 11.26
N MET A 338 -18.67 -11.02 10.66
CA MET A 338 -19.65 -9.96 10.89
C MET A 338 -21.08 -10.44 10.56
N ALA A 339 -21.26 -11.14 9.44
CA ALA A 339 -22.56 -11.69 9.04
C ALA A 339 -23.08 -12.74 10.05
N ALA A 340 -22.21 -13.64 10.50
CA ALA A 340 -22.55 -14.66 11.49
C ALA A 340 -22.88 -14.03 12.86
N ARG A 341 -22.14 -13.01 13.30
CA ARG A 341 -22.39 -12.22 14.51
C ARG A 341 -23.72 -11.46 14.43
N ALA A 342 -24.07 -10.96 13.25
CA ALA A 342 -25.34 -10.26 13.02
C ALA A 342 -26.57 -11.18 13.08
N GLY A 343 -26.38 -12.51 13.11
CA GLY A 343 -27.43 -13.50 13.26
C GLY A 343 -27.72 -14.34 12.00
N ALA A 344 -26.85 -14.32 11.00
CA ALA A 344 -26.93 -15.28 9.90
C ALA A 344 -26.81 -16.71 10.47
N ASP A 345 -27.67 -17.60 9.96
CA ASP A 345 -27.67 -19.03 10.33
C ASP A 345 -26.58 -19.79 9.58
N LYS A 346 -26.30 -19.38 8.34
CA LYS A 346 -25.35 -20.01 7.44
C LYS A 346 -24.56 -18.96 6.67
N VAL A 347 -23.24 -19.05 6.71
CA VAL A 347 -22.35 -18.16 5.93
C VAL A 347 -21.37 -19.03 5.16
N VAL A 348 -21.16 -18.74 3.90
CA VAL A 348 -20.09 -19.32 3.08
C VAL A 348 -19.11 -18.21 2.74
N ALA A 349 -17.88 -18.35 3.22
CA ALA A 349 -16.74 -17.52 2.92
C ALA A 349 -16.03 -18.10 1.68
N ALA A 350 -16.24 -17.53 0.51
CA ALA A 350 -15.58 -17.97 -0.71
C ALA A 350 -14.25 -17.24 -0.88
N GLU A 351 -13.14 -18.00 -0.81
CA GLU A 351 -11.79 -17.44 -0.92
C GLU A 351 -10.92 -18.34 -1.82
N TRP A 352 -10.38 -17.76 -2.88
CA TRP A 352 -9.60 -18.53 -3.85
C TRP A 352 -8.14 -18.70 -3.43
N HIS A 353 -7.61 -17.77 -2.64
CA HIS A 353 -6.22 -17.81 -2.20
C HIS A 353 -6.06 -18.75 -1.00
N GLY A 354 -5.25 -19.80 -1.15
CA GLY A 354 -5.12 -20.88 -0.16
C GLY A 354 -4.68 -20.44 1.23
N ASP A 355 -3.72 -19.52 1.32
CA ASP A 355 -3.23 -19.00 2.60
C ASP A 355 -4.27 -18.13 3.30
N LEU A 356 -4.95 -17.24 2.56
CA LEU A 356 -6.06 -16.43 3.09
C LEU A 356 -7.22 -17.31 3.55
N ALA A 357 -7.62 -18.31 2.76
CA ALA A 357 -8.63 -19.27 3.16
C ALA A 357 -8.24 -20.03 4.44
N THR A 358 -6.95 -20.32 4.62
CA THR A 358 -6.44 -20.96 5.85
C THR A 358 -6.47 -20.01 7.03
N ALA A 359 -6.07 -18.75 6.86
CA ALA A 359 -6.18 -17.73 7.88
C ALA A 359 -7.64 -17.49 8.27
N ALA A 360 -8.56 -17.38 7.30
CA ALA A 360 -9.99 -17.24 7.55
C ALA A 360 -10.55 -18.36 8.41
N ARG A 361 -10.23 -19.64 8.12
CA ARG A 361 -10.67 -20.77 8.96
C ARG A 361 -10.22 -20.64 10.40
N ARG A 362 -8.97 -20.22 10.62
CA ARG A 362 -8.42 -20.03 11.97
C ARG A 362 -9.09 -18.86 12.70
N ASN A 363 -9.29 -17.72 12.02
CA ASN A 363 -10.00 -16.57 12.60
C ASN A 363 -11.44 -16.95 12.97
N ILE A 364 -12.16 -17.65 12.08
CA ILE A 364 -13.53 -18.13 12.32
C ILE A 364 -13.57 -19.06 13.54
N ALA A 365 -12.60 -19.97 13.66
CA ALA A 365 -12.50 -20.88 14.79
C ALA A 365 -12.19 -20.13 16.09
N ALA A 366 -11.25 -19.18 16.08
CA ALA A 366 -10.90 -18.36 17.24
C ALA A 366 -12.11 -17.56 17.78
N ASN A 367 -13.02 -17.14 16.89
CA ASN A 367 -14.27 -16.46 17.26
C ASN A 367 -15.43 -17.41 17.60
N GLY A 368 -15.21 -18.74 17.62
CA GLY A 368 -16.28 -19.72 17.92
C GLY A 368 -17.38 -19.81 16.86
N LEU A 369 -17.10 -19.41 15.61
CA LEU A 369 -18.10 -19.29 14.55
C LEU A 369 -18.07 -20.44 13.52
N SER A 370 -17.28 -21.49 13.74
CA SER A 370 -17.13 -22.62 12.81
C SER A 370 -18.42 -23.41 12.55
N ASN A 371 -19.39 -23.32 13.45
CA ASN A 371 -20.71 -23.94 13.27
C ASN A 371 -21.64 -23.16 12.33
N LYS A 372 -21.33 -21.89 12.04
CA LYS A 372 -22.12 -21.00 11.16
C LYS A 372 -21.42 -20.66 9.86
N VAL A 373 -20.08 -20.58 9.89
CA VAL A 373 -19.27 -20.12 8.74
C VAL A 373 -18.46 -21.27 8.18
N THR A 374 -18.63 -21.53 6.89
CA THR A 374 -17.86 -22.52 6.11
C THR A 374 -16.99 -21.79 5.13
N VAL A 375 -15.68 -22.10 5.09
CA VAL A 375 -14.75 -21.53 4.09
C VAL A 375 -14.69 -22.46 2.87
N ALA A 376 -15.22 -21.99 1.76
CA ALA A 376 -15.11 -22.64 0.47
C ALA A 376 -13.85 -22.11 -0.25
N SER A 377 -12.81 -22.95 -0.30
CA SER A 377 -11.58 -22.60 -1.04
C SER A 377 -11.80 -22.77 -2.53
N GLY A 378 -11.48 -21.75 -3.30
CA GLY A 378 -11.54 -21.75 -4.75
C GLY A 378 -12.43 -20.66 -5.33
N ASP A 379 -12.63 -20.75 -6.63
CA ASP A 379 -13.37 -19.76 -7.41
C ASP A 379 -14.88 -19.82 -7.11
N VAL A 380 -15.47 -18.66 -6.85
CA VAL A 380 -16.92 -18.50 -6.61
C VAL A 380 -17.76 -19.01 -7.79
N ALA A 381 -17.25 -18.92 -9.00
CA ALA A 381 -17.92 -19.41 -10.21
C ALA A 381 -18.13 -20.94 -10.20
N LYS A 382 -17.35 -21.68 -9.40
CA LYS A 382 -17.43 -23.13 -9.27
C LYS A 382 -18.34 -23.60 -8.13
N LEU A 383 -18.88 -22.69 -7.35
CA LEU A 383 -19.83 -23.02 -6.29
C LEU A 383 -21.13 -23.59 -6.87
N GLN A 384 -21.70 -24.58 -6.21
CA GLN A 384 -22.93 -25.27 -6.64
C GLN A 384 -23.92 -25.39 -5.48
N ARG A 385 -25.19 -25.17 -5.76
CA ARG A 385 -26.26 -25.37 -4.78
C ARG A 385 -26.26 -26.78 -4.21
N GLY A 386 -26.42 -26.89 -2.91
CA GLY A 386 -26.39 -28.16 -2.19
C GLY A 386 -24.99 -28.72 -1.90
N LYS A 387 -23.92 -28.08 -2.37
CA LYS A 387 -22.52 -28.47 -2.12
C LYS A 387 -21.77 -27.39 -1.34
N GLN A 388 -20.69 -27.78 -0.64
CA GLN A 388 -19.78 -26.85 0.06
C GLN A 388 -20.49 -25.85 1.01
N GLY A 389 -21.58 -26.23 1.62
CA GLY A 389 -22.36 -25.35 2.48
C GLY A 389 -23.32 -24.40 1.75
N VAL A 390 -23.35 -24.40 0.42
CA VAL A 390 -24.28 -23.56 -0.36
C VAL A 390 -25.72 -24.06 -0.19
N PRO A 391 -26.69 -23.19 0.17
CA PRO A 391 -28.09 -23.59 0.28
C PRO A 391 -28.68 -24.03 -1.05
N ILE A 392 -29.60 -25.00 -1.04
CA ILE A 392 -30.30 -25.47 -2.25
C ILE A 392 -31.13 -24.33 -2.88
N ASP A 393 -31.75 -23.48 -2.03
CA ASP A 393 -32.57 -22.35 -2.49
C ASP A 393 -31.72 -21.12 -2.86
N GLY A 394 -30.39 -21.21 -2.69
CA GLY A 394 -29.46 -20.11 -2.86
C GLY A 394 -29.33 -19.20 -1.65
N PHE A 395 -28.39 -18.26 -1.71
CA PHE A 395 -28.12 -17.31 -0.63
C PHE A 395 -29.11 -16.14 -0.66
N ASP A 396 -29.42 -15.60 0.52
CA ASP A 396 -30.25 -14.41 0.72
C ASP A 396 -29.48 -13.09 0.56
N VAL A 397 -28.18 -13.12 0.84
CA VAL A 397 -27.29 -11.96 0.79
C VAL A 397 -25.95 -12.38 0.18
N ALA A 398 -25.41 -11.54 -0.70
CA ALA A 398 -24.01 -11.56 -1.09
C ALA A 398 -23.31 -10.33 -0.50
N VAL A 399 -22.14 -10.54 0.08
CA VAL A 399 -21.21 -9.48 0.50
C VAL A 399 -20.02 -9.52 -0.45
N VAL A 400 -19.56 -8.37 -0.92
CA VAL A 400 -18.45 -8.26 -1.88
C VAL A 400 -17.57 -7.09 -1.46
N ASP A 401 -16.27 -7.32 -1.36
CA ASP A 401 -15.27 -6.29 -1.10
C ASP A 401 -14.03 -6.53 -1.97
N LEU A 402 -14.26 -6.55 -3.26
CA LEU A 402 -13.28 -6.77 -4.33
C LEU A 402 -13.23 -5.53 -5.23
N PHE A 403 -12.95 -4.37 -4.64
CA PHE A 403 -12.90 -3.10 -5.35
C PHE A 403 -11.50 -2.50 -5.24
N ASP A 404 -10.81 -2.46 -6.36
CA ASP A 404 -9.55 -1.74 -6.51
C ASP A 404 -9.76 -0.24 -6.75
N ALA A 405 -8.68 0.53 -6.87
CA ALA A 405 -8.72 1.96 -7.15
C ALA A 405 -9.44 2.31 -8.46
N GLY A 406 -9.46 1.37 -9.43
CA GLY A 406 -10.18 1.48 -10.70
C GLY A 406 -11.61 0.93 -10.64
N PHE A 407 -12.05 0.41 -9.49
CA PHE A 407 -13.34 -0.20 -9.21
C PHE A 407 -13.56 -1.58 -9.86
N THR A 408 -12.98 -1.88 -11.01
CA THR A 408 -13.29 -3.08 -11.81
C THR A 408 -12.14 -4.09 -11.89
N GLY A 409 -10.93 -3.74 -11.41
CA GLY A 409 -9.71 -4.54 -11.59
C GLY A 409 -9.74 -5.89 -10.87
N ASP A 410 -10.35 -5.95 -9.70
CA ASP A 410 -10.48 -7.19 -8.91
C ASP A 410 -11.67 -8.07 -9.30
N HIS A 411 -12.27 -7.82 -10.47
CA HIS A 411 -13.33 -8.62 -11.07
C HIS A 411 -14.63 -8.75 -10.23
N ALA A 412 -14.92 -7.84 -9.30
CA ALA A 412 -16.10 -7.89 -8.42
C ALA A 412 -17.41 -8.09 -9.18
N LEU A 413 -17.61 -7.37 -10.27
CA LEU A 413 -18.84 -7.44 -11.08
C LEU A 413 -19.00 -8.79 -11.76
N TRP A 414 -17.93 -9.33 -12.32
CA TRP A 414 -17.95 -10.65 -12.94
C TRP A 414 -18.23 -11.75 -11.91
N MET A 415 -17.57 -11.70 -10.76
CA MET A 415 -17.80 -12.68 -9.68
C MET A 415 -19.22 -12.62 -9.15
N LEU A 416 -19.78 -11.41 -9.01
CA LEU A 416 -21.17 -11.22 -8.61
C LEU A 416 -22.15 -11.77 -9.64
N GLU A 417 -21.87 -11.59 -10.93
CA GLU A 417 -22.67 -12.18 -12.01
C GLU A 417 -22.66 -13.71 -11.94
N GLN A 418 -21.49 -14.33 -11.76
CA GLN A 418 -21.38 -15.78 -11.59
C GLN A 418 -22.15 -16.27 -10.36
N ALA A 419 -22.02 -15.57 -9.23
CA ALA A 419 -22.75 -15.90 -8.01
C ALA A 419 -24.27 -15.80 -8.24
N ARG A 420 -24.77 -14.78 -8.93
CA ARG A 420 -26.20 -14.64 -9.29
C ARG A 420 -26.71 -15.80 -10.14
N LYS A 421 -25.95 -16.21 -11.14
CA LYS A 421 -26.31 -17.33 -12.01
C LYS A 421 -26.37 -18.66 -11.27
N ASN A 422 -25.42 -18.88 -10.34
CA ASN A 422 -25.17 -20.21 -9.80
C ASN A 422 -25.78 -20.44 -8.42
N VAL A 423 -25.64 -19.45 -7.50
CA VAL A 423 -25.82 -19.71 -6.07
C VAL A 423 -26.66 -18.67 -5.32
N LEU A 424 -26.95 -17.49 -5.87
CA LEU A 424 -27.82 -16.52 -5.20
C LEU A 424 -29.30 -16.85 -5.38
N GLY A 425 -30.12 -16.59 -4.36
CA GLY A 425 -31.57 -16.61 -4.49
C GLY A 425 -32.08 -15.49 -5.39
N THR A 426 -33.29 -15.63 -5.90
CA THR A 426 -33.90 -14.67 -6.86
C THR A 426 -33.94 -13.23 -6.29
N ASP A 427 -34.28 -13.11 -5.00
CA ASP A 427 -34.39 -11.82 -4.28
C ASP A 427 -33.16 -11.51 -3.42
N ALA A 428 -32.02 -12.15 -3.72
CA ALA A 428 -30.82 -11.95 -2.94
C ALA A 428 -30.35 -10.50 -2.95
N ALA A 429 -30.09 -9.94 -1.78
CA ALA A 429 -29.48 -8.62 -1.65
C ALA A 429 -27.97 -8.68 -1.87
N VAL A 430 -27.40 -7.58 -2.32
CA VAL A 430 -25.95 -7.42 -2.46
C VAL A 430 -25.47 -6.28 -1.57
N ILE A 431 -24.35 -6.46 -0.93
CA ILE A 431 -23.65 -5.45 -0.12
C ILE A 431 -22.22 -5.32 -0.66
N PRO A 432 -21.84 -4.14 -1.17
CA PRO A 432 -22.64 -2.92 -1.35
C PRO A 432 -23.72 -3.06 -2.43
N ALA A 433 -24.81 -2.29 -2.29
CA ALA A 433 -25.95 -2.36 -3.19
C ALA A 433 -25.73 -1.63 -4.51
N ALA A 434 -24.88 -0.61 -4.50
CA ALA A 434 -24.56 0.22 -5.66
C ALA A 434 -23.21 0.92 -5.46
N ALA A 435 -22.62 1.36 -6.56
CA ALA A 435 -21.45 2.23 -6.54
C ALA A 435 -21.66 3.38 -7.52
N THR A 436 -21.07 4.54 -7.20
CA THR A 436 -21.03 5.70 -8.10
C THR A 436 -19.58 6.01 -8.41
N MET A 437 -19.24 6.00 -9.68
CA MET A 437 -17.92 6.40 -10.14
C MET A 437 -17.94 7.88 -10.50
N TYR A 438 -17.02 8.63 -9.94
CA TYR A 438 -16.82 10.03 -10.24
C TYR A 438 -15.63 10.20 -11.16
N VAL A 439 -15.77 11.01 -12.19
CA VAL A 439 -14.67 11.36 -13.10
C VAL A 439 -14.50 12.87 -13.06
N MET A 440 -13.28 13.32 -12.89
CA MET A 440 -12.95 14.73 -12.81
C MET A 440 -11.83 15.03 -13.82
N GLY A 441 -12.06 16.04 -14.65
CA GLY A 441 -11.00 16.58 -15.50
C GLY A 441 -10.04 17.40 -14.66
N ILE A 442 -8.76 17.07 -14.75
CA ILE A 442 -7.70 17.77 -14.03
C ILE A 442 -6.63 18.25 -15.00
N GLU A 443 -6.04 19.39 -14.70
CA GLU A 443 -4.77 19.79 -15.28
C GLU A 443 -3.66 19.21 -14.40
N GLN A 444 -2.90 18.27 -14.98
CA GLN A 444 -1.73 17.68 -14.35
C GLN A 444 -0.50 18.04 -15.17
N TYR A 445 0.11 19.15 -14.82
CA TYR A 445 1.19 19.74 -15.56
C TYR A 445 2.28 20.24 -14.60
N THR A 446 3.52 19.81 -14.84
CA THR A 446 4.68 20.34 -14.12
C THR A 446 5.27 21.44 -14.97
N ALA A 447 5.08 22.68 -14.57
CA ALA A 447 5.62 23.83 -15.26
C ALA A 447 6.99 24.20 -14.72
N GLU A 448 7.08 24.35 -13.40
CA GLU A 448 8.26 24.88 -12.72
C GLU A 448 8.58 24.09 -11.48
N VAL A 449 9.86 23.86 -11.21
CA VAL A 449 10.38 23.30 -9.96
C VAL A 449 11.61 24.08 -9.53
N GLY A 450 11.56 24.72 -8.36
CA GLY A 450 12.70 25.46 -7.80
C GLY A 450 13.18 26.63 -8.66
N GLY A 451 12.30 27.27 -9.43
CA GLY A 451 12.62 28.38 -10.33
C GLY A 451 13.21 27.93 -11.67
N PHE A 452 13.03 26.67 -12.05
CA PHE A 452 13.43 26.14 -13.35
C PHE A 452 12.22 25.62 -14.14
N ASP A 453 12.22 25.82 -15.46
CA ASP A 453 11.23 25.26 -16.37
C ASP A 453 11.42 23.74 -16.50
N PHE A 454 10.41 22.99 -16.07
CA PHE A 454 10.31 21.54 -16.20
C PHE A 454 9.22 21.11 -17.18
N SER A 455 8.70 22.03 -17.99
CA SER A 455 7.61 21.75 -18.93
C SER A 455 7.91 20.61 -19.89
N ALA A 456 9.18 20.42 -20.25
CA ALA A 456 9.65 19.32 -21.09
C ALA A 456 9.33 17.93 -20.51
N PHE A 457 9.31 17.77 -19.17
CA PHE A 457 8.95 16.52 -18.50
C PHE A 457 7.54 16.05 -18.83
N ASN A 458 6.64 16.97 -19.17
CA ASN A 458 5.25 16.62 -19.48
C ASN A 458 5.10 15.77 -20.75
N LYS A 459 6.08 15.73 -21.62
CA LYS A 459 6.12 14.83 -22.79
C LYS A 459 6.35 13.37 -22.39
N TYR A 460 6.99 13.12 -21.24
CA TYR A 460 7.40 11.82 -20.74
C TYR A 460 6.48 11.32 -19.63
N ARG A 461 5.28 11.86 -19.50
CA ARG A 461 4.29 11.36 -18.56
C ARG A 461 4.00 9.90 -18.85
N TRP A 462 3.67 9.17 -17.79
CA TRP A 462 3.19 7.81 -17.92
C TRP A 462 2.11 7.78 -19.00
N CYS A 463 2.50 7.30 -20.16
CA CYS A 463 1.55 6.82 -21.12
C CYS A 463 0.81 5.70 -20.39
N VAL A 464 -0.49 5.86 -20.18
CA VAL A 464 -1.35 4.70 -19.97
C VAL A 464 -0.87 3.72 -21.03
N LEU A 465 -0.39 2.55 -20.63
CA LEU A 465 -0.07 1.50 -21.56
C LEU A 465 -1.29 1.34 -22.46
N CYS A 466 -1.24 1.96 -23.62
CA CYS A 466 -2.14 1.68 -24.70
C CYS A 466 -1.79 0.24 -25.07
N PHE A 467 -2.46 -0.71 -24.46
CA PHE A 467 -2.51 -2.06 -25.01
C PHE A 467 -3.18 -1.91 -26.36
N THR A 468 -2.35 -1.76 -27.37
CA THR A 468 -2.74 -1.74 -28.75
C THR A 468 -3.18 -3.12 -29.15
N ASN A 469 -4.35 -3.51 -28.69
CA ASN A 469 -5.17 -4.50 -29.37
C ASN A 469 -6.46 -3.78 -29.76
N PRO A 470 -6.63 -3.42 -31.04
CA PRO A 470 -7.75 -2.60 -31.49
C PRO A 470 -9.13 -3.27 -31.36
N THR A 471 -9.19 -4.51 -30.86
CA THR A 471 -10.45 -5.25 -30.69
C THR A 471 -10.94 -5.40 -29.25
N THR A 472 -10.19 -4.90 -28.26
CA THR A 472 -10.66 -4.87 -26.86
C THR A 472 -10.47 -3.48 -26.27
N VAL A 473 -11.41 -2.60 -26.59
CA VAL A 473 -11.45 -1.23 -26.03
C VAL A 473 -12.11 -1.30 -24.66
N LEU A 474 -11.31 -1.53 -23.63
CA LEU A 474 -11.54 -0.99 -22.30
C LEU A 474 -10.20 -0.40 -21.84
N PRO A 475 -10.05 0.92 -21.86
CA PRO A 475 -8.85 1.53 -21.28
C PRO A 475 -8.88 1.26 -19.78
N LEU A 476 -7.99 0.40 -19.30
CA LEU A 476 -7.61 0.34 -17.90
C LEU A 476 -6.94 1.67 -17.54
N MET A 477 -7.70 2.59 -16.97
CA MET A 477 -7.15 3.80 -16.37
C MET A 477 -6.43 3.42 -15.08
N LEU A 478 -5.11 3.37 -15.10
CA LEU A 478 -4.28 3.43 -13.91
C LEU A 478 -4.38 4.86 -13.34
N VAL A 479 -5.02 4.99 -12.19
CA VAL A 479 -5.20 6.28 -11.50
C VAL A 479 -4.06 6.46 -10.51
N ASN A 480 -3.19 7.42 -10.79
CA ASN A 480 -2.30 7.97 -9.76
C ASN A 480 -2.93 9.24 -9.20
N VAL A 481 -3.12 9.28 -7.89
CA VAL A 481 -3.63 10.45 -7.17
C VAL A 481 -2.52 11.49 -7.03
N VAL A 482 -2.71 12.66 -7.65
CA VAL A 482 -1.81 13.81 -7.49
C VAL A 482 -2.64 15.04 -7.15
N HIS A 483 -2.23 15.77 -6.14
CA HIS A 483 -2.86 17.03 -5.73
C HIS A 483 -2.64 18.14 -6.74
N THR A 484 -3.72 18.74 -7.27
CA THR A 484 -3.69 19.95 -8.10
C THR A 484 -4.82 20.92 -7.77
N SER A 485 -4.67 22.19 -8.16
CA SER A 485 -5.49 23.31 -7.67
C SER A 485 -6.65 23.79 -8.56
N ARG A 486 -6.97 23.13 -9.67
CA ARG A 486 -8.13 23.52 -10.54
C ARG A 486 -8.89 22.31 -11.08
N TYR A 487 -10.21 22.26 -10.88
CA TYR A 487 -11.06 21.10 -11.14
C TYR A 487 -12.31 21.43 -11.94
N THR A 488 -12.67 20.54 -12.88
CA THR A 488 -14.02 20.49 -13.49
C THR A 488 -14.62 19.11 -13.22
N ARG A 489 -15.71 19.05 -12.49
CA ARG A 489 -16.35 17.81 -12.03
C ARG A 489 -17.26 17.24 -13.11
N LEU A 490 -17.04 15.98 -13.49
CA LEU A 490 -17.92 15.15 -14.30
C LEU A 490 -18.39 13.97 -13.46
N THR A 491 -19.69 13.69 -13.41
CA THR A 491 -20.23 12.58 -12.63
C THR A 491 -20.99 11.61 -13.54
N SER A 492 -20.73 10.32 -13.39
CA SER A 492 -21.58 9.27 -13.95
C SER A 492 -22.01 8.30 -12.86
N SER A 493 -23.28 7.95 -12.83
CA SER A 493 -23.85 7.05 -11.83
C SER A 493 -24.16 5.70 -12.46
N PHE A 494 -23.75 4.62 -11.80
CA PHE A 494 -24.06 3.25 -12.20
C PHE A 494 -24.83 2.56 -11.08
N SER A 495 -25.87 1.82 -11.40
CA SER A 495 -26.58 0.98 -10.43
C SER A 495 -26.31 -0.49 -10.71
N ILE A 496 -25.98 -1.25 -9.67
CA ILE A 496 -25.80 -2.70 -9.74
C ILE A 496 -27.17 -3.35 -9.51
N SER A 497 -28.06 -3.24 -10.48
CA SER A 497 -29.34 -3.95 -10.43
C SER A 497 -29.33 -5.11 -11.43
N GLN A 498 -29.73 -6.31 -11.00
CA GLN A 498 -29.86 -7.50 -11.85
C GLN A 498 -28.58 -7.97 -12.57
N GLY A 499 -27.38 -7.61 -12.08
CA GLY A 499 -26.12 -8.11 -12.65
C GLY A 499 -25.66 -7.44 -13.96
N GLN A 500 -26.32 -6.36 -14.37
CA GLN A 500 -25.90 -5.53 -15.50
C GLN A 500 -25.54 -4.12 -15.04
N LEU A 501 -24.45 -3.58 -15.59
CA LEU A 501 -24.12 -2.16 -15.51
C LEU A 501 -25.09 -1.40 -16.42
N VAL A 502 -26.04 -0.70 -15.83
CA VAL A 502 -26.93 0.18 -16.59
C VAL A 502 -26.45 1.62 -16.36
N PRO A 503 -25.93 2.30 -17.38
CA PRO A 503 -25.67 3.74 -17.27
C PRO A 503 -27.01 4.46 -17.09
N ARG A 504 -27.14 5.21 -16.00
CA ARG A 504 -28.24 6.19 -15.88
C ARG A 504 -27.75 7.49 -16.49
N ASP A 505 -28.32 7.79 -17.63
CA ASP A 505 -28.25 9.04 -18.37
C ASP A 505 -26.88 9.47 -18.90
N ALA A 506 -26.70 9.25 -20.19
CA ALA A 506 -25.66 9.91 -20.97
C ALA A 506 -25.83 11.42 -20.87
N LEU A 507 -24.87 12.11 -20.32
CA LEU A 507 -24.84 13.57 -20.28
C LEU A 507 -24.72 14.12 -21.71
N VAL A 508 -25.83 14.65 -22.21
CA VAL A 508 -25.90 15.35 -23.47
C VAL A 508 -25.21 16.69 -23.37
N GLY A 509 -24.17 16.85 -24.15
CA GLY A 509 -23.82 18.07 -24.83
C GLY A 509 -23.46 19.32 -24.02
N ARG A 510 -22.21 19.48 -23.64
CA ARG A 510 -21.50 20.75 -23.77
C ARG A 510 -20.08 20.47 -24.24
N LYS A 511 -19.56 21.23 -25.22
CA LYS A 511 -18.21 21.16 -25.70
C LYS A 511 -17.26 21.30 -24.51
N ALA A 512 -16.62 20.20 -24.11
CA ALA A 512 -15.61 20.21 -23.09
C ALA A 512 -14.35 20.93 -23.59
N PRO A 513 -13.70 21.76 -22.77
CA PRO A 513 -12.36 22.21 -23.04
C PRO A 513 -11.43 20.99 -23.14
N ARG A 514 -10.34 21.09 -23.88
CA ARG A 514 -9.34 20.02 -23.98
C ARG A 514 -8.81 19.68 -22.58
N VAL A 515 -9.20 18.51 -22.08
CA VAL A 515 -8.78 18.00 -20.78
C VAL A 515 -7.63 17.03 -21.05
N ASN A 516 -6.48 17.28 -20.45
CA ASN A 516 -5.26 16.49 -20.70
C ASN A 516 -5.20 15.19 -19.89
N LYS A 517 -5.99 15.05 -18.81
CA LYS A 517 -6.09 13.82 -17.97
C LYS A 517 -7.39 13.81 -17.17
N ALA A 518 -7.83 12.61 -16.79
CA ALA A 518 -8.97 12.42 -15.90
C ALA A 518 -8.52 11.66 -14.63
N GLU A 519 -8.94 12.12 -13.48
CA GLU A 519 -8.87 11.39 -12.22
C GLU A 519 -10.18 10.64 -11.98
N THR A 520 -10.08 9.38 -11.52
CA THR A 520 -11.25 8.58 -11.18
C THR A 520 -11.26 8.28 -9.69
N GLY A 521 -12.38 8.62 -9.04
CA GLY A 521 -12.67 8.22 -7.67
C GLY A 521 -14.00 7.47 -7.65
N PHE A 522 -14.18 6.56 -6.72
CA PHE A 522 -15.46 5.89 -6.52
C PHE A 522 -15.94 6.01 -5.10
N ARG A 523 -17.27 6.00 -4.94
CA ARG A 523 -17.94 5.99 -3.65
C ARG A 523 -18.81 4.76 -3.55
N VAL A 524 -18.58 3.95 -2.54
CA VAL A 524 -19.38 2.75 -2.27
C VAL A 524 -20.57 3.14 -1.41
N LEU A 525 -21.79 2.85 -1.89
CA LEU A 525 -23.03 3.14 -1.19
C LEU A 525 -23.57 1.90 -0.50
N PHE A 526 -23.61 1.95 0.82
CA PHE A 526 -24.29 0.96 1.63
C PHE A 526 -25.76 1.43 1.83
N ALA A 527 -26.69 0.95 0.98
CA ALA A 527 -28.06 1.38 1.02
C ALA A 527 -28.81 0.84 2.25
N GLY A 528 -29.32 1.74 3.08
CA GLY A 528 -30.45 1.48 3.99
C GLY A 528 -31.77 1.79 3.26
N GLU A 529 -32.91 1.30 3.76
CA GLU A 529 -34.22 1.47 3.11
C GLU A 529 -34.72 2.91 3.00
N THR A 530 -34.09 3.86 3.62
CA THR A 530 -34.49 5.27 3.66
C THR A 530 -33.76 6.16 2.64
N GLY A 531 -32.93 5.58 1.76
CA GLY A 531 -32.18 6.38 0.77
C GLY A 531 -31.09 7.28 1.37
N GLN A 532 -30.86 7.25 2.67
CA GLN A 532 -29.77 7.99 3.28
C GLN A 532 -28.44 7.24 3.07
N THR A 533 -27.47 7.96 2.61
CA THR A 533 -26.08 7.49 2.45
C THR A 533 -25.47 7.25 3.84
N LEU A 534 -25.13 6.02 4.13
CA LEU A 534 -24.48 5.63 5.37
C LEU A 534 -23.00 5.40 5.11
N GLY A 535 -22.22 6.40 5.30
CA GLY A 535 -20.77 6.34 5.19
C GLY A 535 -20.24 6.40 3.75
N THR A 536 -19.18 7.11 3.59
CA THR A 536 -18.39 7.23 2.36
C THR A 536 -16.97 6.84 2.71
N ALA A 537 -16.46 5.80 2.06
CA ALA A 537 -15.01 5.61 1.99
C ALA A 537 -14.52 6.38 0.76
N GLU A 538 -13.77 7.45 0.97
CA GLU A 538 -13.03 8.15 -0.07
C GLU A 538 -11.63 7.55 -0.12
N ARG A 539 -11.22 7.07 -1.28
CA ARG A 539 -9.83 6.73 -1.59
C ARG A 539 -9.35 7.58 -2.74
#